data_cf4437a76ac75ef262fb499abcf8a397
#
_entry.id   cf4437a76ac75ef262fb499abcf8a397
#
_cell.length_a   1.000
_cell.length_b   1.000
_cell.length_c   1.000
_cell.angle_alpha   90.00
_cell.angle_beta   90.00
_cell.angle_gamma   90.00
#
_symmetry.space_group_name_H-M   'P 1'
#
loop_
_entity.id
_entity.type
_entity.pdbx_description
1 polymer ?
#
loop_
_entity_poly.entity_id
_entity_poly.type
_entity_poly.pdbx_seq_one_letter_code
_entity_poly.pdbx_strand_id
1 'polypeptide(L)'
;ANPYELAVADSHVTVIRPLKQFVLPEYLYYYFANPSVQSVIEDQADGTTKQKELATATIKAYLTPIPPLDEQRRILAKLSEVLPVVKNYGVVYDETTAMQEAFPESLKKSILQEAVQGKLVPQDPSDEPAEALLERIRAEKQRLIKEGKIKKDKHESVIFRRDNSHYEKRGSEDVCIDEEVPFEIPENWAWARLSSFGVFSSGKTPSMSNPQFWNGNVPWVTSKDMKRPVITDSEMHISELAASTMQLYPTGTLLLVARSGILKRILPLCKLGIDSTINQDIKAFSLYDIELSEWLFYGIKAFEPYILKELVKSVTTVESLKFDEFAAMLIPVPPLSEQRRIIAAIKAAMNLLAPLSSNPLFSL
;
A
#
# COMPACT_ATOMS: atom_id res chain seq x y z
N ALA A 1 -25.48 34.01 -14.27
CA ALA A 1 -26.37 34.11 -15.42
C ALA A 1 -27.21 32.82 -15.48
N ASN A 2 -28.52 32.95 -15.66
CA ASN A 2 -29.39 31.81 -15.87
C ASN A 2 -29.12 31.24 -17.29
N PRO A 3 -28.67 29.98 -17.45
CA PRO A 3 -28.39 29.42 -18.78
C PRO A 3 -29.65 29.13 -19.59
N TYR A 4 -30.85 29.29 -19.00
CA TYR A 4 -32.12 28.96 -19.64
C TYR A 4 -33.04 30.18 -19.65
N GLU A 5 -33.67 30.49 -20.79
CA GLU A 5 -34.69 31.55 -20.93
C GLU A 5 -35.97 31.20 -20.16
N LEU A 6 -36.32 29.93 -20.08
CA LEU A 6 -37.43 29.37 -19.33
C LEU A 6 -36.96 28.17 -18.50
N ALA A 7 -37.34 28.14 -17.22
CA ALA A 7 -37.10 27.02 -16.34
C ALA A 7 -38.39 26.66 -15.58
N VAL A 8 -38.64 25.37 -15.45
CA VAL A 8 -39.74 24.81 -14.66
C VAL A 8 -39.14 24.18 -13.39
N ALA A 9 -39.74 24.46 -12.26
CA ALA A 9 -39.32 23.86 -10.98
C ALA A 9 -40.23 22.68 -10.64
N ASP A 10 -39.63 21.62 -10.13
CA ASP A 10 -40.33 20.45 -9.56
C ASP A 10 -41.09 20.86 -8.27
N SER A 11 -42.04 20.02 -7.88
CA SER A 11 -42.89 20.19 -6.68
C SER A 11 -42.10 20.28 -5.37
N HIS A 12 -40.88 19.72 -5.33
CA HIS A 12 -39.94 19.73 -4.18
C HIS A 12 -39.05 20.97 -4.13
N VAL A 13 -39.19 21.91 -5.10
CA VAL A 13 -38.38 23.12 -5.19
C VAL A 13 -39.21 24.32 -4.80
N THR A 14 -38.81 25.02 -3.74
CA THR A 14 -39.41 26.30 -3.36
C THR A 14 -38.80 27.45 -4.16
N VAL A 15 -39.60 28.10 -4.97
CA VAL A 15 -39.19 29.26 -5.79
C VAL A 15 -39.43 30.55 -5.03
N ILE A 16 -38.36 31.33 -4.80
CA ILE A 16 -38.44 32.67 -4.16
C ILE A 16 -38.28 33.76 -5.23
N ARG A 17 -39.30 34.65 -5.34
CA ARG A 17 -39.28 35.76 -6.29
C ARG A 17 -39.33 37.08 -5.51
N PRO A 18 -38.17 37.76 -5.30
CA PRO A 18 -38.15 39.04 -4.60
C PRO A 18 -38.78 40.16 -5.43
N LEU A 19 -39.31 41.15 -4.75
CA LEU A 19 -39.73 42.40 -5.37
C LEU A 19 -38.48 43.22 -5.75
N LYS A 20 -38.10 43.19 -7.02
CA LYS A 20 -36.83 43.72 -7.54
C LYS A 20 -36.63 45.21 -7.25
N GLN A 21 -37.70 45.94 -7.01
CA GLN A 21 -37.67 47.37 -6.59
C GLN A 21 -37.10 47.58 -5.17
N PHE A 22 -36.99 46.52 -4.35
CA PHE A 22 -36.49 46.58 -2.99
C PHE A 22 -35.35 45.61 -2.72
N VAL A 23 -35.36 44.45 -3.37
CA VAL A 23 -34.38 43.36 -3.12
C VAL A 23 -33.85 42.78 -4.42
N LEU A 24 -32.57 42.82 -4.62
CA LEU A 24 -31.92 42.19 -5.77
C LEU A 24 -31.93 40.65 -5.59
N PRO A 25 -32.31 39.86 -6.62
CA PRO A 25 -32.34 38.41 -6.54
C PRO A 25 -31.01 37.81 -6.16
N GLU A 26 -29.90 38.33 -6.68
CA GLU A 26 -28.54 37.89 -6.41
C GLU A 26 -28.13 38.12 -4.95
N TYR A 27 -28.57 39.24 -4.35
CA TYR A 27 -28.35 39.54 -2.93
C TYR A 27 -29.07 38.48 -2.07
N LEU A 28 -30.33 38.20 -2.37
CA LEU A 28 -31.11 37.21 -1.65
C LEU A 28 -30.51 35.81 -1.80
N TYR A 29 -30.04 35.45 -3.00
CA TYR A 29 -29.34 34.20 -3.26
C TYR A 29 -28.12 34.03 -2.36
N TYR A 30 -27.20 34.99 -2.32
CA TYR A 30 -26.01 34.90 -1.48
C TYR A 30 -26.33 34.93 0.02
N TYR A 31 -27.38 35.61 0.42
CA TYR A 31 -27.85 35.59 1.80
C TYR A 31 -28.30 34.16 2.20
N PHE A 32 -29.15 33.53 1.43
CA PHE A 32 -29.60 32.17 1.71
C PHE A 32 -28.53 31.11 1.48
N ALA A 33 -27.55 31.36 0.60
CA ALA A 33 -26.43 30.46 0.39
C ALA A 33 -25.36 30.51 1.50
N ASN A 34 -25.48 31.46 2.43
CA ASN A 34 -24.56 31.60 3.56
C ASN A 34 -24.66 30.35 4.48
N PRO A 35 -23.52 29.68 4.83
CA PRO A 35 -23.54 28.48 5.67
C PRO A 35 -24.25 28.69 7.01
N SER A 36 -24.13 29.85 7.66
CA SER A 36 -24.80 30.12 8.93
C SER A 36 -26.32 30.21 8.77
N VAL A 37 -26.82 30.70 7.63
CA VAL A 37 -28.25 30.75 7.30
C VAL A 37 -28.74 29.36 6.94
N GLN A 38 -27.97 28.59 6.16
CA GLN A 38 -28.30 27.21 5.79
C GLN A 38 -28.41 26.31 7.02
N SER A 39 -27.49 26.41 7.98
CA SER A 39 -27.54 25.62 9.22
C SER A 39 -28.84 25.86 10.00
N VAL A 40 -29.25 27.12 10.16
CA VAL A 40 -30.51 27.45 10.87
C VAL A 40 -31.75 26.94 10.11
N ILE A 41 -31.75 27.05 8.79
CA ILE A 41 -32.86 26.57 7.95
C ILE A 41 -32.92 25.01 8.00
N GLU A 42 -31.78 24.35 7.98
CA GLU A 42 -31.68 22.90 8.04
C GLU A 42 -32.22 22.34 9.38
N ASP A 43 -31.94 23.04 10.49
CA ASP A 43 -32.45 22.66 11.81
C ASP A 43 -33.99 22.84 11.92
N GLN A 44 -34.59 23.68 11.09
CA GLN A 44 -36.03 23.94 11.02
C GLN A 44 -36.75 23.05 9.98
N ALA A 45 -36.03 22.19 9.27
CA ALA A 45 -36.61 21.29 8.29
C ALA A 45 -37.17 20.05 8.97
N ASP A 46 -38.43 19.69 8.66
CA ASP A 46 -39.10 18.48 9.13
C ASP A 46 -38.69 17.27 8.29
N GLY A 47 -38.65 16.07 8.89
CA GLY A 47 -38.42 14.81 8.19
C GLY A 47 -37.41 13.88 8.85
N THR A 48 -37.25 12.70 8.25
CA THR A 48 -36.30 11.68 8.71
C THR A 48 -34.89 11.96 8.17
N THR A 49 -33.85 11.33 8.73
CA THR A 49 -32.43 11.49 8.37
C THR A 49 -32.12 11.35 6.88
N LYS A 50 -33.02 10.82 6.06
CA LYS A 50 -32.82 10.59 4.61
C LYS A 50 -33.62 11.53 3.70
N GLN A 51 -34.69 12.18 4.21
CA GLN A 51 -35.50 13.13 3.46
C GLN A 51 -35.96 14.22 4.42
N LYS A 52 -35.36 15.39 4.32
CA LYS A 52 -35.79 16.60 5.02
C LYS A 52 -36.57 17.47 4.05
N GLU A 53 -37.76 17.92 4.45
CA GLU A 53 -38.58 18.85 3.68
C GLU A 53 -38.67 20.19 4.41
N LEU A 54 -38.40 21.28 3.69
CA LEU A 54 -38.54 22.64 4.21
C LEU A 54 -39.92 23.19 3.86
N ALA A 55 -40.75 23.39 4.89
CA ALA A 55 -42.05 23.95 4.70
C ALA A 55 -41.99 25.38 4.15
N THR A 56 -42.81 25.71 3.14
CA THR A 56 -42.88 27.05 2.57
C THR A 56 -43.22 28.10 3.63
N ALA A 57 -43.96 27.75 4.68
CA ALA A 57 -44.27 28.62 5.81
C ALA A 57 -43.00 29.04 6.58
N THR A 58 -42.03 28.17 6.78
CA THR A 58 -40.73 28.44 7.44
C THR A 58 -39.94 29.49 6.67
N ILE A 59 -39.85 29.36 5.35
CA ILE A 59 -39.18 30.37 4.50
C ILE A 59 -39.88 31.70 4.54
N LYS A 60 -41.21 31.73 4.52
CA LYS A 60 -41.99 33.00 4.59
C LYS A 60 -41.81 33.71 5.92
N ALA A 61 -41.59 33.00 7.01
CA ALA A 61 -41.38 33.59 8.33
C ALA A 61 -39.92 33.94 8.62
N TYR A 62 -38.99 33.55 7.75
CA TYR A 62 -37.56 33.76 7.97
C TYR A 62 -37.17 35.22 7.84
N LEU A 63 -36.55 35.78 8.87
CA LEU A 63 -36.10 37.18 8.90
C LEU A 63 -34.87 37.37 8.02
N THR A 64 -35.02 38.24 7.03
CA THR A 64 -33.95 38.58 6.09
C THR A 64 -33.61 40.08 6.19
N PRO A 65 -32.32 40.46 6.41
CA PRO A 65 -31.94 41.87 6.40
C PRO A 65 -32.02 42.44 4.98
N ILE A 66 -32.61 43.62 4.85
CA ILE A 66 -32.78 44.30 3.55
C ILE A 66 -32.09 45.64 3.61
N PRO A 67 -30.82 45.75 3.24
CA PRO A 67 -30.17 47.07 3.12
C PRO A 67 -30.69 47.84 1.89
N PRO A 68 -30.42 49.16 1.79
CA PRO A 68 -30.75 49.96 0.59
C PRO A 68 -30.17 49.33 -0.68
N LEU A 69 -30.84 49.53 -1.82
CA LEU A 69 -30.42 48.90 -3.09
C LEU A 69 -28.96 49.19 -3.49
N ASP A 70 -28.46 50.39 -3.23
CA ASP A 70 -27.08 50.75 -3.53
C ASP A 70 -26.08 50.04 -2.65
N GLU A 71 -26.46 49.71 -1.43
CA GLU A 71 -25.66 48.87 -0.54
C GLU A 71 -25.67 47.40 -0.98
N GLN A 72 -26.83 46.86 -1.40
CA GLN A 72 -26.90 45.52 -1.99
C GLN A 72 -25.99 45.43 -3.21
N ARG A 73 -25.94 46.43 -4.09
CA ARG A 73 -25.02 46.48 -5.24
C ARG A 73 -23.55 46.45 -4.81
N ARG A 74 -23.19 47.27 -3.77
CA ARG A 74 -21.81 47.25 -3.24
C ARG A 74 -21.42 45.90 -2.65
N ILE A 75 -22.34 45.27 -1.90
CA ILE A 75 -22.13 43.92 -1.35
C ILE A 75 -21.90 42.90 -2.49
N LEU A 76 -22.75 42.92 -3.51
CA LEU A 76 -22.61 41.99 -4.65
C LEU A 76 -21.31 42.23 -5.43
N ALA A 77 -20.92 43.48 -5.64
CA ALA A 77 -19.64 43.81 -6.27
C ALA A 77 -18.46 43.26 -5.46
N LYS A 78 -18.51 43.41 -4.13
CA LYS A 78 -17.44 42.88 -3.26
C LYS A 78 -17.43 41.34 -3.22
N LEU A 79 -18.59 40.68 -3.20
CA LEU A 79 -18.68 39.24 -3.32
C LEU A 79 -18.12 38.72 -4.65
N SER A 80 -18.40 39.42 -5.75
CA SER A 80 -17.87 39.10 -7.08
C SER A 80 -16.34 39.16 -7.15
N GLU A 81 -15.72 40.06 -6.39
CA GLU A 81 -14.27 40.20 -6.27
C GLU A 81 -13.67 39.11 -5.38
N VAL A 82 -14.29 38.82 -4.22
CA VAL A 82 -13.70 38.00 -3.17
C VAL A 82 -13.96 36.52 -3.39
N LEU A 83 -15.16 36.11 -3.85
CA LEU A 83 -15.50 34.68 -3.98
C LEU A 83 -14.58 33.89 -4.90
N PRO A 84 -14.11 34.42 -6.05
CA PRO A 84 -13.13 33.72 -6.87
C PRO A 84 -11.81 33.46 -6.14
N VAL A 85 -11.36 34.42 -5.31
CA VAL A 85 -10.13 34.31 -4.51
C VAL A 85 -10.30 33.21 -3.44
N VAL A 86 -11.43 33.23 -2.72
CA VAL A 86 -11.75 32.21 -1.71
C VAL A 86 -11.85 30.82 -2.33
N LYS A 87 -12.49 30.71 -3.50
CA LYS A 87 -12.58 29.44 -4.23
C LYS A 87 -11.20 28.91 -4.64
N ASN A 88 -10.35 29.79 -5.18
CA ASN A 88 -8.98 29.41 -5.57
C ASN A 88 -8.15 29.02 -4.35
N TYR A 89 -8.28 29.76 -3.24
CA TYR A 89 -7.63 29.38 -1.98
C TYR A 89 -8.07 27.99 -1.50
N GLY A 90 -9.38 27.68 -1.57
CA GLY A 90 -9.90 26.37 -1.22
C GLY A 90 -9.25 25.24 -2.04
N VAL A 91 -9.14 25.42 -3.37
CA VAL A 91 -8.50 24.43 -4.24
C VAL A 91 -7.03 24.21 -3.84
N VAL A 92 -6.27 25.31 -3.68
CA VAL A 92 -4.85 25.21 -3.29
C VAL A 92 -4.67 24.59 -1.90
N TYR A 93 -5.58 24.93 -0.97
CA TYR A 93 -5.57 24.35 0.37
C TYR A 93 -5.82 22.84 0.34
N ASP A 94 -6.83 22.38 -0.40
CA ASP A 94 -7.18 20.97 -0.52
C ASP A 94 -6.03 20.19 -1.20
N GLU A 95 -5.44 20.73 -2.27
CA GLU A 95 -4.29 20.12 -2.95
C GLU A 95 -3.07 20.02 -2.00
N THR A 96 -2.77 21.08 -1.26
CA THR A 96 -1.65 21.12 -0.31
C THR A 96 -1.86 20.10 0.82
N THR A 97 -3.08 20.04 1.35
CA THR A 97 -3.43 19.07 2.40
C THR A 97 -3.28 17.64 1.88
N ALA A 98 -3.80 17.34 0.70
CA ALA A 98 -3.65 16.01 0.08
C ALA A 98 -2.17 15.65 -0.17
N MET A 99 -1.35 16.60 -0.61
CA MET A 99 0.09 16.39 -0.77
C MET A 99 0.78 16.11 0.59
N GLN A 100 0.44 16.86 1.64
CA GLN A 100 0.99 16.67 2.98
C GLN A 100 0.63 15.30 3.56
N GLU A 101 -0.61 14.84 3.35
CA GLU A 101 -1.06 13.51 3.78
C GLU A 101 -0.36 12.38 3.01
N ALA A 102 -0.13 12.55 1.71
CA ALA A 102 0.53 11.56 0.86
C ALA A 102 2.06 11.54 1.00
N PHE A 103 2.67 12.62 1.51
CA PHE A 103 4.12 12.82 1.54
C PHE A 103 4.88 11.72 2.29
N PRO A 104 4.48 11.28 3.52
CA PRO A 104 5.21 10.25 4.24
C PRO A 104 5.28 8.93 3.48
N GLU A 105 4.18 8.50 2.87
CA GLU A 105 4.13 7.27 2.10
C GLU A 105 4.92 7.35 0.79
N SER A 106 4.88 8.49 0.12
CA SER A 106 5.69 8.74 -1.08
C SER A 106 7.18 8.71 -0.76
N LEU A 107 7.57 9.31 0.37
CA LEU A 107 8.97 9.33 0.80
C LEU A 107 9.47 7.94 1.21
N LYS A 108 8.65 7.12 1.90
CA LYS A 108 8.97 5.72 2.19
C LYS A 108 9.25 4.92 0.92
N LYS A 109 8.40 5.07 -0.09
CA LYS A 109 8.59 4.42 -1.39
C LYS A 109 9.89 4.88 -2.07
N SER A 110 10.19 6.17 -2.05
CA SER A 110 11.42 6.72 -2.60
C SER A 110 12.66 6.18 -1.90
N ILE A 111 12.67 6.12 -0.56
CA ILE A 111 13.77 5.53 0.22
C ILE A 111 14.02 4.08 -0.18
N LEU A 112 12.96 3.28 -0.33
CA LEU A 112 13.09 1.89 -0.74
C LEU A 112 13.62 1.76 -2.18
N GLN A 113 13.20 2.65 -3.09
CA GLN A 113 13.72 2.69 -4.46
C GLN A 113 15.21 3.05 -4.50
N GLU A 114 15.63 4.09 -3.77
CA GLU A 114 17.06 4.45 -3.66
C GLU A 114 17.87 3.30 -3.04
N ALA A 115 17.29 2.58 -2.07
CA ALA A 115 17.93 1.43 -1.44
C ALA A 115 18.22 0.31 -2.43
N VAL A 116 17.24 -0.10 -3.25
CA VAL A 116 17.42 -1.21 -4.20
C VAL A 116 18.22 -0.84 -5.44
N GLN A 117 18.43 0.46 -5.68
CA GLN A 117 19.29 0.98 -6.74
C GLN A 117 20.74 1.22 -6.29
N GLY A 118 21.07 0.95 -5.01
CA GLY A 118 22.42 1.17 -4.47
C GLY A 118 22.78 2.65 -4.27
N LYS A 119 21.77 3.54 -4.13
CA LYS A 119 21.95 4.99 -4.00
C LYS A 119 21.76 5.50 -2.58
N LEU A 120 21.24 4.67 -1.67
CA LEU A 120 20.90 5.10 -0.31
C LEU A 120 22.11 5.26 0.62
N VAL A 121 23.15 4.47 0.39
CA VAL A 121 24.41 4.52 1.16
C VAL A 121 25.63 4.56 0.22
N PRO A 122 26.76 5.12 0.64
CA PRO A 122 27.99 5.07 -0.15
C PRO A 122 28.47 3.64 -0.40
N GLN A 123 28.97 3.39 -1.61
CA GLN A 123 29.63 2.14 -1.97
C GLN A 123 30.99 2.03 -1.27
N ASP A 124 31.32 0.84 -0.77
CA ASP A 124 32.63 0.55 -0.18
C ASP A 124 33.35 -0.48 -1.06
N PRO A 125 34.49 -0.09 -1.70
CA PRO A 125 35.25 -1.00 -2.56
C PRO A 125 35.86 -2.21 -1.82
N SER A 126 35.91 -2.18 -0.47
CA SER A 126 36.39 -3.28 0.35
C SER A 126 35.34 -4.35 0.65
N ASP A 127 34.08 -4.10 0.33
CA ASP A 127 33.02 -5.07 0.50
C ASP A 127 33.23 -6.29 -0.41
N GLU A 128 33.00 -7.48 0.12
CA GLU A 128 33.03 -8.69 -0.67
C GLU A 128 31.93 -8.66 -1.75
N PRO A 129 32.22 -8.86 -3.04
CA PRO A 129 31.24 -8.81 -4.11
C PRO A 129 30.03 -9.73 -3.89
N ALA A 130 28.86 -9.32 -4.36
CA ALA A 130 27.61 -10.05 -4.20
C ALA A 130 27.65 -11.46 -4.82
N GLU A 131 28.47 -11.68 -5.86
CA GLU A 131 28.65 -13.01 -6.46
C GLU A 131 29.13 -14.04 -5.44
N ALA A 132 30.06 -13.68 -4.55
CA ALA A 132 30.54 -14.57 -3.51
C ALA A 132 29.43 -14.97 -2.52
N LEU A 133 28.53 -14.03 -2.18
CA LEU A 133 27.33 -14.33 -1.39
C LEU A 133 26.41 -15.31 -2.13
N LEU A 134 26.13 -15.06 -3.41
CA LEU A 134 25.29 -15.93 -4.24
C LEU A 134 25.89 -17.35 -4.39
N GLU A 135 27.21 -17.47 -4.44
CA GLU A 135 27.89 -18.77 -4.43
C GLU A 135 27.67 -19.54 -3.13
N ARG A 136 27.74 -18.86 -1.98
CA ARG A 136 27.44 -19.47 -0.68
C ARG A 136 25.98 -19.95 -0.60
N ILE A 137 25.05 -19.15 -1.07
CA ILE A 137 23.63 -19.49 -1.13
C ILE A 137 23.42 -20.75 -2.01
N ARG A 138 24.06 -20.80 -3.17
CA ARG A 138 24.02 -21.98 -4.07
C ARG A 138 24.60 -23.21 -3.41
N ALA A 139 25.74 -23.07 -2.72
CA ALA A 139 26.36 -24.17 -2.00
C ALA A 139 25.45 -24.73 -0.89
N GLU A 140 24.81 -23.83 -0.13
CA GLU A 140 23.84 -24.24 0.90
C GLU A 140 22.62 -24.94 0.29
N LYS A 141 22.07 -24.43 -0.80
CA LYS A 141 20.99 -25.06 -1.55
C LYS A 141 21.39 -26.48 -1.98
N GLN A 142 22.58 -26.65 -2.55
CA GLN A 142 23.08 -27.99 -2.97
C GLN A 142 23.28 -28.93 -1.78
N ARG A 143 23.70 -28.41 -0.63
CA ARG A 143 23.80 -29.18 0.63
C ARG A 143 22.42 -29.69 1.05
N LEU A 144 21.41 -28.83 1.07
CA LEU A 144 20.02 -29.18 1.45
C LEU A 144 19.40 -30.19 0.48
N ILE A 145 19.73 -30.11 -0.82
CA ILE A 145 19.31 -31.11 -1.83
C ILE A 145 19.94 -32.49 -1.53
N LYS A 146 21.25 -32.52 -1.24
CA LYS A 146 21.96 -33.75 -0.91
C LYS A 146 21.44 -34.39 0.38
N GLU A 147 21.03 -33.60 1.35
CA GLU A 147 20.42 -34.03 2.60
C GLU A 147 18.95 -34.48 2.43
N GLY A 148 18.37 -34.31 1.25
CA GLY A 148 16.96 -34.64 0.97
C GLY A 148 15.94 -33.71 1.60
N LYS A 149 16.39 -32.55 2.13
CA LYS A 149 15.51 -31.57 2.77
C LYS A 149 14.69 -30.75 1.76
N ILE A 150 15.25 -30.56 0.58
CA ILE A 150 14.58 -29.86 -0.53
C ILE A 150 14.72 -30.63 -1.83
N LYS A 151 13.76 -30.44 -2.72
CA LYS A 151 13.79 -31.08 -4.06
C LYS A 151 14.77 -30.31 -4.97
N LYS A 152 15.42 -31.05 -5.87
CA LYS A 152 16.27 -30.46 -6.90
C LYS A 152 15.39 -29.68 -7.90
N ASP A 153 15.78 -28.45 -8.17
CA ASP A 153 15.12 -27.66 -9.22
C ASP A 153 15.45 -28.24 -10.60
N LYS A 154 14.49 -28.12 -11.52
CA LYS A 154 14.67 -28.53 -12.92
C LYS A 154 15.62 -27.60 -13.65
N HIS A 155 15.66 -26.33 -13.27
CA HIS A 155 16.46 -25.28 -13.90
C HIS A 155 17.09 -24.41 -12.81
N GLU A 156 18.41 -24.49 -12.68
CA GLU A 156 19.18 -23.60 -11.82
C GLU A 156 19.46 -22.31 -12.62
N SER A 157 19.06 -21.17 -12.06
CA SER A 157 19.31 -19.87 -12.65
C SER A 157 20.60 -19.30 -12.08
N VAL A 158 21.54 -18.95 -12.95
CA VAL A 158 22.76 -18.20 -12.62
C VAL A 158 22.85 -17.01 -13.53
N ILE A 159 22.75 -15.82 -12.94
CA ILE A 159 22.85 -14.56 -13.68
C ILE A 159 24.26 -14.03 -13.55
N PHE A 160 24.83 -13.56 -14.65
CA PHE A 160 26.18 -13.02 -14.74
C PHE A 160 26.24 -11.90 -15.78
N ARG A 161 27.27 -11.05 -15.67
CA ARG A 161 27.50 -9.95 -16.59
C ARG A 161 28.59 -10.32 -17.60
N ARG A 162 28.37 -10.02 -18.87
CA ARG A 162 29.31 -10.17 -19.97
C ARG A 162 29.09 -9.08 -21.00
N ASP A 163 30.16 -8.38 -21.40
CA ASP A 163 30.12 -7.31 -22.44
C ASP A 163 29.06 -6.23 -22.17
N ASN A 164 28.94 -5.77 -20.93
CA ASN A 164 27.94 -4.82 -20.42
C ASN A 164 26.48 -5.29 -20.47
N SER A 165 26.22 -6.56 -20.79
CA SER A 165 24.88 -7.15 -20.81
C SER A 165 24.73 -8.21 -19.73
N HIS A 166 23.49 -8.44 -19.29
CA HIS A 166 23.15 -9.46 -18.30
C HIS A 166 22.68 -10.72 -19.02
N TYR A 167 23.25 -11.85 -18.62
CA TYR A 167 22.91 -13.17 -19.13
C TYR A 167 22.47 -14.08 -18.01
N GLU A 168 21.51 -14.92 -18.29
CA GLU A 168 21.09 -15.99 -17.41
C GLU A 168 21.45 -17.34 -18.01
N LYS A 169 22.18 -18.14 -17.27
CA LYS A 169 22.44 -19.53 -17.66
C LYS A 169 21.21 -20.37 -17.36
N ARG A 170 20.58 -20.89 -18.39
CA ARG A 170 19.43 -21.81 -18.33
C ARG A 170 19.84 -23.17 -18.88
N GLY A 171 20.32 -24.08 -18.02
CA GLY A 171 20.88 -25.36 -18.47
C GLY A 171 22.20 -25.17 -19.21
N SER A 172 22.22 -25.45 -20.55
CA SER A 172 23.40 -25.28 -21.40
C SER A 172 23.42 -23.97 -22.17
N GLU A 173 22.37 -23.12 -22.06
CA GLU A 173 22.21 -21.91 -22.87
C GLU A 173 22.39 -20.66 -22.01
N ASP A 174 23.09 -19.65 -22.55
CA ASP A 174 23.19 -18.31 -21.99
C ASP A 174 22.14 -17.43 -22.71
N VAL A 175 21.13 -16.97 -21.99
CA VAL A 175 20.05 -16.14 -22.50
C VAL A 175 20.29 -14.70 -22.03
N CYS A 176 20.30 -13.73 -22.96
CA CYS A 176 20.34 -12.30 -22.61
C CYS A 176 19.03 -11.90 -21.92
N ILE A 177 19.14 -11.20 -20.79
CA ILE A 177 17.99 -10.79 -19.97
C ILE A 177 17.94 -9.26 -19.75
N ASP A 178 18.64 -8.47 -20.56
CA ASP A 178 18.69 -7.01 -20.40
C ASP A 178 17.30 -6.36 -20.44
N GLU A 179 16.36 -6.93 -21.22
CA GLU A 179 14.97 -6.45 -21.24
C GLU A 179 14.19 -6.72 -19.95
N GLU A 180 14.66 -7.69 -19.14
CA GLU A 180 14.07 -7.99 -17.83
C GLU A 180 14.67 -7.15 -16.69
N VAL A 181 15.85 -6.55 -16.92
CA VAL A 181 16.57 -5.76 -15.92
C VAL A 181 15.93 -4.37 -15.81
N PRO A 182 15.33 -4.01 -14.64
CA PRO A 182 14.54 -2.80 -14.54
C PRO A 182 15.37 -1.50 -14.42
N PHE A 183 16.63 -1.60 -14.00
CA PHE A 183 17.55 -0.47 -13.80
C PHE A 183 18.98 -0.96 -13.60
N GLU A 184 19.95 -0.06 -13.75
CA GLU A 184 21.34 -0.34 -13.46
C GLU A 184 21.63 -0.40 -11.96
N ILE A 185 22.53 -1.28 -11.56
CA ILE A 185 23.00 -1.47 -10.18
C ILE A 185 24.51 -1.26 -10.08
N PRO A 186 25.09 -1.00 -8.89
CA PRO A 186 26.53 -0.92 -8.68
C PRO A 186 27.29 -2.14 -9.18
N GLU A 187 28.57 -1.97 -9.58
CA GLU A 187 29.38 -3.05 -10.17
C GLU A 187 29.61 -4.25 -9.25
N ASN A 188 29.67 -4.02 -7.93
CA ASN A 188 29.83 -5.05 -6.92
C ASN A 188 28.52 -5.73 -6.49
N TRP A 189 27.37 -5.32 -7.09
CA TRP A 189 26.07 -5.96 -6.90
C TRP A 189 25.82 -6.99 -7.99
N ALA A 190 24.87 -7.88 -7.73
CA ALA A 190 24.43 -8.87 -8.71
C ALA A 190 22.90 -8.92 -8.79
N TRP A 191 22.36 -9.35 -9.92
CA TRP A 191 20.96 -9.73 -10.05
C TRP A 191 20.76 -11.22 -9.76
N ALA A 192 19.68 -11.56 -9.08
CA ALA A 192 19.29 -12.96 -8.88
C ALA A 192 17.76 -13.11 -8.93
N ARG A 193 17.29 -14.30 -9.33
CA ARG A 193 15.86 -14.63 -9.25
C ARG A 193 15.43 -14.78 -7.78
N LEU A 194 14.27 -14.27 -7.42
CA LEU A 194 13.75 -14.38 -6.04
C LEU A 194 13.73 -15.84 -5.56
N SER A 195 13.34 -16.78 -6.41
CA SER A 195 13.35 -18.22 -6.12
C SER A 195 14.74 -18.82 -5.82
N SER A 196 15.82 -18.10 -6.10
CA SER A 196 17.19 -18.55 -5.80
C SER A 196 17.54 -18.50 -4.32
N PHE A 197 16.78 -17.75 -3.51
CA PHE A 197 17.09 -17.51 -2.11
C PHE A 197 16.42 -18.45 -1.13
N GLY A 198 15.45 -19.25 -1.56
CA GLY A 198 14.72 -20.13 -0.64
C GLY A 198 13.60 -20.91 -1.32
N VAL A 199 12.77 -21.52 -0.51
CA VAL A 199 11.65 -22.37 -0.95
C VAL A 199 10.33 -21.72 -0.55
N PHE A 200 9.41 -21.66 -1.50
CA PHE A 200 8.04 -21.27 -1.23
C PHE A 200 7.18 -22.49 -0.88
N SER A 201 6.40 -22.37 0.18
CA SER A 201 5.44 -23.39 0.60
C SER A 201 4.14 -22.76 1.09
N SER A 202 3.10 -23.56 1.24
CA SER A 202 1.81 -23.12 1.80
C SER A 202 1.55 -23.84 3.12
N GLY A 203 0.84 -23.16 4.00
CA GLY A 203 0.37 -23.77 5.23
C GLY A 203 -0.84 -24.70 5.05
N LYS A 204 -1.42 -25.07 6.17
CA LYS A 204 -2.63 -25.90 6.26
C LYS A 204 -3.56 -25.37 7.32
N THR A 205 -4.86 -25.72 7.22
CA THR A 205 -5.82 -25.51 8.29
C THR A 205 -6.09 -26.85 8.97
N PRO A 206 -5.90 -26.94 10.30
CA PRO A 206 -6.33 -28.09 11.07
C PRO A 206 -7.85 -28.27 10.98
N SER A 207 -8.35 -29.50 11.17
CA SER A 207 -9.78 -29.75 11.15
C SER A 207 -10.50 -28.91 12.20
N MET A 208 -11.39 -28.04 11.75
CA MET A 208 -12.21 -27.17 12.63
C MET A 208 -13.18 -27.98 13.50
N SER A 209 -13.54 -29.20 13.08
CA SER A 209 -14.43 -30.08 13.82
C SER A 209 -13.76 -30.87 14.96
N ASN A 210 -12.42 -30.82 15.05
CA ASN A 210 -11.68 -31.46 16.13
C ASN A 210 -11.25 -30.44 17.20
N PRO A 211 -11.92 -30.36 18.37
CA PRO A 211 -11.59 -29.40 19.41
C PRO A 211 -10.17 -29.60 20.00
N GLN A 212 -9.60 -30.81 19.91
CA GLN A 212 -8.27 -31.10 20.43
C GLN A 212 -7.14 -30.42 19.63
N PHE A 213 -7.45 -29.89 18.44
CA PHE A 213 -6.48 -29.19 17.61
C PHE A 213 -6.36 -27.70 17.95
N TRP A 214 -7.26 -27.15 18.71
CA TRP A 214 -7.39 -25.73 18.98
C TRP A 214 -7.07 -25.35 20.44
N ASN A 215 -6.86 -24.06 20.69
CA ASN A 215 -6.57 -23.50 22.02
C ASN A 215 -5.32 -24.05 22.68
N GLY A 216 -4.29 -24.37 21.89
CA GLY A 216 -2.95 -24.73 22.38
C GLY A 216 -2.03 -23.53 22.50
N ASN A 217 -0.70 -23.79 22.43
CA ASN A 217 0.33 -22.74 22.61
C ASN A 217 1.10 -22.47 21.31
N VAL A 218 0.84 -23.18 20.21
CA VAL A 218 1.56 -23.00 18.94
C VAL A 218 0.83 -21.96 18.11
N PRO A 219 1.45 -20.84 17.76
CA PRO A 219 0.81 -19.81 16.92
C PRO A 219 0.41 -20.38 15.55
N TRP A 220 -0.83 -20.06 15.12
CA TRP A 220 -1.33 -20.40 13.80
C TRP A 220 -1.74 -19.12 13.06
N VAL A 221 -0.81 -18.64 12.24
CA VAL A 221 -0.91 -17.35 11.57
C VAL A 221 -1.88 -17.41 10.38
N THR A 222 -2.74 -16.42 10.31
CA THR A 222 -3.69 -16.16 9.21
C THR A 222 -3.43 -14.80 8.58
N SER A 223 -4.10 -14.50 7.47
CA SER A 223 -4.02 -13.18 6.84
C SER A 223 -4.49 -12.04 7.75
N LYS A 224 -5.29 -12.33 8.78
CA LYS A 224 -5.73 -11.33 9.76
C LYS A 224 -4.62 -10.86 10.69
N ASP A 225 -3.61 -11.69 10.92
CA ASP A 225 -2.45 -11.39 11.76
C ASP A 225 -1.41 -10.54 11.01
N MET A 226 -1.49 -10.49 9.67
CA MET A 226 -0.52 -9.80 8.81
C MET A 226 -0.78 -8.28 8.73
N LYS A 227 -0.97 -7.63 9.88
CA LYS A 227 -1.21 -6.17 9.99
C LYS A 227 0.07 -5.39 10.28
N ARG A 228 1.13 -6.06 10.69
CA ARG A 228 2.44 -5.48 11.04
C ARG A 228 3.55 -6.14 10.23
N PRO A 229 4.66 -5.45 9.98
CA PRO A 229 5.79 -6.01 9.25
C PRO A 229 6.41 -7.26 9.90
N VAL A 230 6.35 -7.33 11.24
CA VAL A 230 6.84 -8.48 12.02
C VAL A 230 5.69 -9.07 12.83
N ILE A 231 5.48 -10.37 12.69
CA ILE A 231 4.46 -11.14 13.42
C ILE A 231 5.13 -11.74 14.65
N THR A 232 4.73 -11.28 15.83
CA THR A 232 5.24 -11.76 17.12
C THR A 232 4.26 -12.66 17.87
N ASP A 233 3.03 -12.75 17.38
CA ASP A 233 1.98 -13.63 17.90
C ASP A 233 0.86 -13.75 16.86
N SER A 234 -0.12 -14.63 17.07
CA SER A 234 -1.32 -14.81 16.25
C SER A 234 -2.59 -14.77 17.09
N GLU A 235 -3.70 -14.40 16.45
CA GLU A 235 -5.01 -14.39 17.11
C GLU A 235 -5.46 -15.81 17.53
N MET A 236 -5.06 -16.82 16.75
CA MET A 236 -5.43 -18.23 16.98
C MET A 236 -4.19 -19.08 17.24
N HIS A 237 -4.32 -20.01 18.18
CA HIS A 237 -3.29 -20.97 18.54
C HIS A 237 -3.81 -22.39 18.36
N ILE A 238 -2.91 -23.30 18.01
CA ILE A 238 -3.19 -24.71 17.85
C ILE A 238 -2.41 -25.55 18.88
N SER A 239 -2.88 -26.77 19.09
CA SER A 239 -2.21 -27.70 20.00
C SER A 239 -0.94 -28.29 19.36
N GLU A 240 -0.03 -28.79 20.18
CA GLU A 240 1.15 -29.56 19.75
C GLU A 240 0.75 -30.74 18.82
N LEU A 241 -0.39 -31.38 19.11
CA LEU A 241 -0.94 -32.48 18.30
C LEU A 241 -1.28 -32.00 16.88
N ALA A 242 -1.91 -30.84 16.73
CA ALA A 242 -2.19 -30.26 15.42
C ALA A 242 -0.88 -29.83 14.72
N ALA A 243 -0.01 -29.16 15.44
CA ALA A 243 1.27 -28.66 14.92
C ALA A 243 2.16 -29.79 14.39
N SER A 244 2.18 -30.96 15.04
CA SER A 244 2.96 -32.11 14.59
C SER A 244 2.56 -32.66 13.20
N THR A 245 1.36 -32.30 12.72
CA THR A 245 0.87 -32.66 11.37
C THR A 245 1.12 -31.60 10.32
N MET A 246 1.72 -30.47 10.71
CA MET A 246 1.93 -29.29 9.90
C MET A 246 3.42 -28.94 9.82
N GLN A 247 3.75 -28.08 8.88
CA GLN A 247 5.07 -27.48 8.83
C GLN A 247 5.16 -26.33 9.84
N LEU A 248 6.15 -26.38 10.72
CA LEU A 248 6.55 -25.26 11.56
C LEU A 248 7.55 -24.41 10.79
N TYR A 249 7.31 -23.11 10.76
CA TYR A 249 8.15 -22.13 10.09
C TYR A 249 8.94 -21.32 11.13
N PRO A 250 10.28 -21.25 11.00
CA PRO A 250 11.11 -20.56 11.97
C PRO A 250 11.00 -19.04 11.84
N THR A 251 11.36 -18.38 12.93
CA THR A 251 11.61 -16.93 12.96
C THR A 251 12.44 -16.48 11.77
N GLY A 252 12.08 -15.35 11.15
CA GLY A 252 12.74 -14.81 9.96
C GLY A 252 12.14 -15.27 8.64
N THR A 253 11.29 -16.30 8.62
CA THR A 253 10.55 -16.69 7.41
C THR A 253 9.68 -15.53 6.93
N LEU A 254 9.70 -15.24 5.61
CA LEU A 254 8.83 -14.23 5.03
C LEU A 254 7.48 -14.87 4.66
N LEU A 255 6.41 -14.15 4.99
CA LEU A 255 5.04 -14.57 4.69
C LEU A 255 4.38 -13.59 3.74
N LEU A 256 3.66 -14.09 2.75
CA LEU A 256 2.87 -13.25 1.84
C LEU A 256 1.50 -13.87 1.55
N VAL A 257 0.51 -13.00 1.31
CA VAL A 257 -0.82 -13.43 0.87
C VAL A 257 -0.86 -13.39 -0.66
N ALA A 258 -1.02 -14.56 -1.28
CA ALA A 258 -1.01 -14.68 -2.74
C ALA A 258 -2.39 -14.53 -3.39
N ARG A 259 -3.48 -14.51 -2.60
CA ARG A 259 -4.85 -14.39 -3.09
C ARG A 259 -5.73 -13.65 -2.09
N SER A 260 -6.12 -12.42 -2.42
CA SER A 260 -7.00 -11.59 -1.58
C SER A 260 -7.41 -10.32 -2.32
N GLY A 261 -8.60 -9.78 -2.04
CA GLY A 261 -9.03 -8.47 -2.54
C GLY A 261 -8.14 -7.29 -2.10
N ILE A 262 -7.31 -7.47 -1.07
CA ILE A 262 -6.35 -6.45 -0.61
C ILE A 262 -5.22 -6.20 -1.62
N LEU A 263 -4.92 -7.19 -2.49
CA LEU A 263 -3.91 -7.08 -3.56
C LEU A 263 -4.23 -6.00 -4.62
N LYS A 264 -5.43 -5.41 -4.58
CA LYS A 264 -5.73 -4.17 -5.34
C LYS A 264 -4.93 -2.97 -4.87
N ARG A 265 -4.44 -2.97 -3.63
CA ARG A 265 -3.86 -1.78 -2.99
C ARG A 265 -2.49 -2.02 -2.37
N ILE A 266 -2.28 -3.17 -1.74
CA ILE A 266 -1.03 -3.52 -1.06
C ILE A 266 -0.69 -4.99 -1.26
N LEU A 267 0.59 -5.33 -1.19
CA LEU A 267 1.09 -6.68 -1.05
C LEU A 267 1.28 -6.99 0.45
N PRO A 268 0.41 -7.82 1.07
CA PRO A 268 0.62 -8.23 2.45
C PRO A 268 1.87 -9.11 2.53
N LEU A 269 2.95 -8.52 3.04
CA LEU A 269 4.25 -9.16 3.24
C LEU A 269 4.68 -8.89 4.68
N CYS A 270 4.98 -9.94 5.43
CA CYS A 270 5.42 -9.87 6.82
C CYS A 270 6.58 -10.82 7.05
N LYS A 271 7.32 -10.62 8.13
CA LYS A 271 8.37 -11.50 8.62
C LYS A 271 7.91 -12.16 9.93
N LEU A 272 8.16 -13.45 10.10
CA LEU A 272 7.96 -14.11 11.39
C LEU A 272 8.98 -13.63 12.41
N GLY A 273 8.50 -13.17 13.56
CA GLY A 273 9.29 -12.86 14.75
C GLY A 273 9.23 -13.98 15.79
N ILE A 274 8.44 -15.02 15.52
CA ILE A 274 8.23 -16.19 16.36
C ILE A 274 8.06 -17.43 15.46
N ASP A 275 8.47 -18.59 15.93
CA ASP A 275 8.21 -19.84 15.23
C ASP A 275 6.71 -20.13 15.21
N SER A 276 6.15 -20.40 14.03
CA SER A 276 4.70 -20.55 13.88
C SER A 276 4.29 -21.48 12.76
N THR A 277 3.05 -21.93 12.81
CA THR A 277 2.36 -22.55 11.68
C THR A 277 1.52 -21.50 10.95
N ILE A 278 1.14 -21.75 9.71
CA ILE A 278 0.38 -20.81 8.88
C ILE A 278 -0.80 -21.50 8.20
N ASN A 279 -1.82 -20.73 7.83
CA ASN A 279 -2.94 -21.26 7.06
C ASN A 279 -2.61 -21.46 5.57
N GLN A 280 -3.51 -22.09 4.80
CA GLN A 280 -3.30 -22.39 3.39
C GLN A 280 -3.31 -21.16 2.46
N ASP A 281 -3.84 -20.01 2.90
CA ASP A 281 -3.93 -18.80 2.09
C ASP A 281 -2.63 -18.00 2.08
N ILE A 282 -1.73 -18.33 3.02
CA ILE A 282 -0.42 -17.71 3.15
C ILE A 282 0.62 -18.58 2.42
N LYS A 283 1.52 -17.91 1.72
CA LYS A 283 2.75 -18.46 1.19
C LYS A 283 3.90 -18.08 2.13
N ALA A 284 4.61 -19.08 2.62
CA ALA A 284 5.86 -18.90 3.34
C ALA A 284 7.03 -18.97 2.36
N PHE A 285 7.98 -18.07 2.52
CA PHE A 285 9.27 -18.09 1.84
C PHE A 285 10.35 -18.40 2.86
N SER A 286 10.73 -19.66 2.93
CA SER A 286 11.79 -20.19 3.80
C SER A 286 13.14 -20.02 3.12
N LEU A 287 13.97 -19.16 3.66
CA LEU A 287 15.25 -18.78 3.07
C LEU A 287 16.33 -19.83 3.36
N TYR A 288 17.27 -20.03 2.42
CA TYR A 288 18.47 -20.84 2.64
C TYR A 288 19.43 -20.17 3.61
N ASP A 289 19.49 -18.83 3.60
CA ASP A 289 20.23 -18.02 4.54
C ASP A 289 19.30 -16.97 5.16
N ILE A 290 19.07 -17.10 6.47
CA ILE A 290 18.15 -16.24 7.20
C ILE A 290 18.64 -14.79 7.33
N GLU A 291 19.95 -14.53 7.21
CA GLU A 291 20.51 -13.19 7.24
C GLU A 291 19.95 -12.29 6.12
N LEU A 292 19.49 -12.90 5.00
CA LEU A 292 18.90 -12.21 3.87
C LEU A 292 17.45 -11.78 4.10
N SER A 293 16.82 -12.22 5.19
CA SER A 293 15.39 -12.00 5.42
C SER A 293 15.00 -10.52 5.38
N GLU A 294 15.77 -9.64 6.02
CA GLU A 294 15.48 -8.21 6.03
C GLU A 294 15.72 -7.56 4.66
N TRP A 295 16.80 -7.91 3.98
CA TRP A 295 17.06 -7.40 2.63
C TRP A 295 15.94 -7.79 1.66
N LEU A 296 15.57 -9.05 1.64
CA LEU A 296 14.52 -9.56 0.76
C LEU A 296 13.14 -8.96 1.13
N PHE A 297 12.87 -8.73 2.41
CA PHE A 297 11.66 -8.04 2.84
C PHE A 297 11.58 -6.63 2.24
N TYR A 298 12.62 -5.81 2.41
CA TYR A 298 12.65 -4.45 1.87
C TYR A 298 12.74 -4.44 0.34
N GLY A 299 13.49 -5.36 -0.26
CA GLY A 299 13.57 -5.53 -1.71
C GLY A 299 12.21 -5.81 -2.33
N ILE A 300 11.48 -6.80 -1.82
CA ILE A 300 10.12 -7.11 -2.31
C ILE A 300 9.19 -5.90 -2.10
N LYS A 301 9.31 -5.20 -0.97
CA LYS A 301 8.53 -3.98 -0.72
C LYS A 301 8.87 -2.83 -1.67
N ALA A 302 10.12 -2.67 -2.07
CA ALA A 302 10.50 -1.70 -3.09
C ALA A 302 9.85 -1.98 -4.44
N PHE A 303 9.71 -3.25 -4.80
CA PHE A 303 9.03 -3.68 -6.04
C PHE A 303 7.50 -3.78 -5.90
N GLU A 304 6.90 -3.48 -4.76
CA GLU A 304 5.46 -3.59 -4.55
C GLU A 304 4.61 -2.88 -5.62
N PRO A 305 4.93 -1.65 -6.07
CA PRO A 305 4.17 -1.01 -7.15
C PRO A 305 4.20 -1.79 -8.46
N TYR A 306 5.34 -2.35 -8.83
CA TYR A 306 5.49 -3.21 -10.00
C TYR A 306 4.71 -4.51 -9.82
N ILE A 307 4.84 -5.18 -8.67
CA ILE A 307 4.16 -6.43 -8.36
C ILE A 307 2.64 -6.26 -8.45
N LEU A 308 2.10 -5.20 -7.84
CA LEU A 308 0.66 -4.95 -7.86
C LEU A 308 0.13 -4.62 -9.24
N LYS A 309 0.92 -3.94 -10.07
CA LYS A 309 0.51 -3.54 -11.41
C LYS A 309 0.62 -4.68 -12.43
N GLU A 310 1.75 -5.39 -12.44
CA GLU A 310 2.10 -6.34 -13.52
C GLU A 310 1.87 -7.81 -13.11
N LEU A 311 2.07 -8.15 -11.82
CA LEU A 311 2.05 -9.53 -11.33
C LEU A 311 0.76 -9.91 -10.60
N VAL A 312 -0.22 -9.02 -10.51
CA VAL A 312 -1.55 -9.33 -9.98
C VAL A 312 -2.54 -9.43 -11.12
N LYS A 313 -3.33 -10.51 -11.12
CA LYS A 313 -4.44 -10.70 -12.05
C LYS A 313 -5.77 -10.62 -11.33
N SER A 314 -6.73 -9.91 -11.94
CA SER A 314 -8.11 -9.91 -11.48
C SER A 314 -8.80 -11.21 -11.93
N VAL A 315 -9.30 -11.97 -10.97
CA VAL A 315 -10.18 -13.12 -11.20
C VAL A 315 -11.55 -12.71 -10.67
N THR A 316 -12.62 -13.16 -11.27
CA THR A 316 -14.03 -12.70 -11.11
C THR A 316 -14.47 -12.18 -9.74
N THR A 317 -13.85 -12.60 -8.63
CA THR A 317 -14.22 -12.19 -7.27
C THR A 317 -13.06 -11.76 -6.39
N VAL A 318 -11.82 -12.18 -6.68
CA VAL A 318 -10.65 -11.94 -5.81
C VAL A 318 -9.39 -11.83 -6.67
N GLU A 319 -8.52 -10.89 -6.35
CA GLU A 319 -7.20 -10.75 -6.96
C GLU A 319 -6.29 -11.90 -6.57
N SER A 320 -5.42 -12.29 -7.50
CA SER A 320 -4.45 -13.37 -7.33
C SER A 320 -3.10 -12.99 -7.89
N LEU A 321 -2.04 -13.24 -7.14
CA LEU A 321 -0.67 -13.09 -7.59
C LEU A 321 -0.34 -14.15 -8.66
N LYS A 322 0.29 -13.73 -9.75
CA LYS A 322 0.91 -14.63 -10.74
C LYS A 322 2.18 -15.19 -10.12
N PHE A 323 2.01 -16.23 -9.34
CA PHE A 323 3.02 -16.67 -8.39
C PHE A 323 4.34 -17.11 -9.05
N ASP A 324 4.27 -17.77 -10.20
CA ASP A 324 5.46 -18.21 -10.93
C ASP A 324 6.28 -17.04 -11.47
N GLU A 325 5.59 -15.99 -11.99
CA GLU A 325 6.23 -14.75 -12.43
C GLU A 325 6.82 -13.98 -11.22
N PHE A 326 6.11 -13.96 -10.09
CA PHE A 326 6.62 -13.36 -8.85
C PHE A 326 7.88 -14.08 -8.34
N ALA A 327 7.89 -15.40 -8.30
CA ALA A 327 9.04 -16.19 -7.88
C ALA A 327 10.24 -16.06 -8.83
N ALA A 328 9.97 -15.78 -10.10
CA ALA A 328 10.98 -15.57 -11.13
C ALA A 328 11.47 -14.12 -11.23
N MET A 329 10.87 -13.16 -10.49
CA MET A 329 11.28 -11.75 -10.57
C MET A 329 12.74 -11.54 -10.17
N LEU A 330 13.38 -10.56 -10.78
CA LEU A 330 14.75 -10.17 -10.47
C LEU A 330 14.80 -9.34 -9.19
N ILE A 331 15.73 -9.66 -8.31
CA ILE A 331 16.05 -8.91 -7.10
C ILE A 331 17.52 -8.50 -7.16
N PRO A 332 17.87 -7.23 -6.92
CA PRO A 332 19.24 -6.78 -6.82
C PRO A 332 19.83 -7.23 -5.48
N VAL A 333 21.07 -7.66 -5.50
CA VAL A 333 21.77 -8.24 -4.34
C VAL A 333 23.02 -7.43 -4.08
N PRO A 334 23.08 -6.62 -3.01
CA PRO A 334 24.30 -5.97 -2.56
C PRO A 334 25.25 -6.95 -1.87
N PRO A 335 26.52 -6.60 -1.69
CA PRO A 335 27.39 -7.19 -0.70
C PRO A 335 26.73 -7.27 0.68
N LEU A 336 26.99 -8.34 1.43
CA LEU A 336 26.29 -8.58 2.72
C LEU A 336 26.52 -7.45 3.74
N SER A 337 27.72 -6.88 3.79
CA SER A 337 28.04 -5.72 4.62
C SER A 337 27.27 -4.47 4.21
N GLU A 338 27.10 -4.25 2.91
CA GLU A 338 26.30 -3.15 2.39
C GLU A 338 24.82 -3.34 2.66
N GLN A 339 24.28 -4.57 2.54
CA GLN A 339 22.89 -4.87 2.95
C GLN A 339 22.62 -4.41 4.37
N ARG A 340 23.53 -4.68 5.32
CA ARG A 340 23.40 -4.26 6.72
C ARG A 340 23.39 -2.73 6.87
N ARG A 341 24.25 -2.00 6.11
CA ARG A 341 24.25 -0.53 6.10
C ARG A 341 22.97 0.04 5.52
N ILE A 342 22.51 -0.50 4.40
CA ILE A 342 21.25 -0.07 3.77
C ILE A 342 20.06 -0.31 4.70
N ILE A 343 19.95 -1.49 5.30
CA ILE A 343 18.87 -1.83 6.24
C ILE A 343 18.86 -0.89 7.45
N ALA A 344 20.04 -0.57 7.99
CA ALA A 344 20.16 0.39 9.10
C ALA A 344 19.67 1.79 8.68
N ALA A 345 20.06 2.25 7.48
CA ALA A 345 19.62 3.54 6.93
C ALA A 345 18.11 3.57 6.68
N ILE A 346 17.51 2.49 6.11
CA ILE A 346 16.06 2.38 5.93
C ILE A 346 15.37 2.49 7.29
N LYS A 347 15.78 1.71 8.30
CA LYS A 347 15.17 1.72 9.65
C LYS A 347 15.25 3.10 10.28
N ALA A 348 16.40 3.77 10.20
CA ALA A 348 16.58 5.12 10.72
C ALA A 348 15.63 6.12 10.04
N ALA A 349 15.54 6.08 8.71
CA ALA A 349 14.64 6.94 7.95
C ALA A 349 13.15 6.66 8.26
N MET A 350 12.75 5.38 8.35
CA MET A 350 11.37 5.01 8.69
C MET A 350 10.98 5.47 10.10
N ASN A 351 11.89 5.39 11.08
CA ASN A 351 11.66 5.89 12.43
C ASN A 351 11.45 7.41 12.46
N LEU A 352 12.17 8.17 11.64
CA LEU A 352 11.96 9.62 11.50
C LEU A 352 10.61 9.97 10.86
N LEU A 353 10.08 9.10 10.01
CA LEU A 353 8.80 9.29 9.33
C LEU A 353 7.60 8.79 10.15
N ALA A 354 7.81 7.94 11.16
CA ALA A 354 6.74 7.36 11.97
C ALA A 354 5.80 8.41 12.59
N PRO A 355 6.28 9.54 13.15
CA PRO A 355 5.40 10.58 13.69
C PRO A 355 4.56 11.30 12.65
N LEU A 356 4.96 11.27 11.36
CA LEU A 356 4.26 11.91 10.26
C LEU A 356 3.19 11.02 9.64
N SER A 357 3.19 9.73 9.98
CA SER A 357 2.26 8.74 9.42
C SER A 357 1.09 8.53 10.38
N SER A 358 -0.09 8.98 10.00
CA SER A 358 -1.34 8.73 10.75
C SER A 358 -1.85 7.29 10.64
N ASN A 359 -1.22 6.44 9.82
CA ASN A 359 -1.66 5.07 9.55
C ASN A 359 -0.82 4.04 10.30
N PRO A 360 -1.37 3.31 11.29
CA PRO A 360 -0.65 2.32 12.10
C PRO A 360 -0.12 1.10 11.32
N LEU A 361 -0.55 0.90 10.05
CA LEU A 361 -0.06 -0.18 9.17
C LEU A 361 1.42 0.00 8.77
N PHE A 362 2.01 1.16 9.01
CA PHE A 362 3.38 1.49 8.59
C PHE A 362 4.30 1.91 9.75
N SER A 363 3.86 1.79 11.00
CA SER A 363 4.77 1.90 12.13
C SER A 363 5.64 0.64 12.17
N LEU A 364 6.88 0.78 11.77
CA LEU A 364 7.93 -0.24 11.90
C LEU A 364 8.34 -0.41 13.37
#